data_4c3f7db40505d9101d8482066c583284
#
_entry.id   4c3f7db40505d9101d8482066c583284
#
_cell.length_a   1.000
_cell.length_b   1.000
_cell.length_c   1.000
_cell.angle_alpha   90.00
_cell.angle_beta   90.00
_cell.angle_gamma   90.00
#
_symmetry.space_group_name_H-M   'P 1'
#
loop_
_entity.id
_entity.type
_entity.pdbx_description
1 polymer ?
#
loop_
_entity_poly.entity_id
_entity_poly.type
_entity_poly.pdbx_seq_one_letter_code
_entity_poly.pdbx_strand_id
1 'polypeptide(L)'
;MVGQNFRFNRQTQIARQFIQRGDLGEIYHARAFWTRRSGIPRTGSWFTQKKMAGGGCTVDLGVHMLDACLHLMDDFEVARVSAQTFAKFGPRGLGEFEWGRSEIDPKKPFDVEDYSIALLKFKSGKTVTLETSWAANHPDDAREYGIDLLGTVAGLSLYPARLFRSGASGYETIHLAAPKAPLNEDRIQHFVSCVLDGKKPLVPVEESLKVQKFLDAIYESAASGRESKIA
;
A
#
# COMPACT_ATOMS: atom_id res chain seq x y z
N MET A 1 -11.72 11.86 -9.18
CA MET A 1 -11.41 10.49 -8.69
C MET A 1 -9.97 10.16 -9.02
N VAL A 2 -9.22 9.57 -8.10
CA VAL A 2 -7.87 9.05 -8.35
C VAL A 2 -7.97 7.55 -8.64
N GLY A 3 -7.02 7.01 -9.44
CA GLY A 3 -7.09 5.63 -9.93
C GLY A 3 -6.48 4.59 -8.98
N GLN A 4 -6.80 4.61 -7.68
CA GLN A 4 -6.32 3.61 -6.71
C GLN A 4 -6.99 2.26 -6.96
N ASN A 5 -6.37 1.48 -7.83
CA ASN A 5 -6.93 0.26 -8.42
C ASN A 5 -7.18 -0.87 -7.40
N PHE A 6 -6.40 -0.94 -6.31
CA PHE A 6 -6.55 -1.99 -5.30
C PHE A 6 -7.87 -1.89 -4.53
N ARG A 7 -8.52 -0.72 -4.42
CA ARG A 7 -9.87 -0.59 -3.86
C ARG A 7 -10.93 -1.32 -4.71
N PHE A 8 -10.67 -1.47 -6.01
CA PHE A 8 -11.54 -2.20 -6.95
C PHE A 8 -11.17 -3.68 -7.08
N ASN A 9 -10.09 -4.12 -6.45
CA ASN A 9 -9.72 -5.53 -6.45
C ASN A 9 -10.78 -6.33 -5.71
N ARG A 10 -11.19 -7.46 -6.32
CA ARG A 10 -12.23 -8.35 -5.78
C ARG A 10 -11.96 -8.77 -4.33
N GLN A 11 -10.72 -9.13 -4.00
CA GLN A 11 -10.36 -9.56 -2.65
C GLN A 11 -10.47 -8.42 -1.64
N THR A 12 -10.11 -7.20 -2.01
CA THR A 12 -10.28 -6.00 -1.17
C THR A 12 -11.75 -5.73 -0.88
N GLN A 13 -12.61 -5.82 -1.90
CA GLN A 13 -14.06 -5.62 -1.74
C GLN A 13 -14.69 -6.68 -0.85
N ILE A 14 -14.30 -7.94 -1.01
CA ILE A 14 -14.74 -9.05 -0.14
C ILE A 14 -14.30 -8.78 1.31
N ALA A 15 -13.02 -8.47 1.53
CA ALA A 15 -12.49 -8.19 2.85
C ALA A 15 -13.23 -7.04 3.53
N ARG A 16 -13.51 -5.95 2.80
CA ARG A 16 -14.24 -4.80 3.33
C ARG A 16 -15.64 -5.19 3.82
N GLN A 17 -16.34 -6.08 3.17
CA GLN A 17 -17.65 -6.55 3.63
C GLN A 17 -17.57 -7.31 4.98
N PHE A 18 -16.52 -8.12 5.18
CA PHE A 18 -16.28 -8.79 6.47
C PHE A 18 -15.94 -7.77 7.56
N ILE A 19 -15.11 -6.77 7.25
CA ILE A 19 -14.77 -5.69 8.19
C ILE A 19 -16.01 -4.89 8.57
N GLN A 20 -16.84 -4.49 7.60
CA GLN A 20 -18.07 -3.71 7.84
C GLN A 20 -19.12 -4.46 8.67
N ARG A 21 -19.12 -5.79 8.65
CA ARG A 21 -19.97 -6.61 9.53
C ARG A 21 -19.44 -6.72 10.96
N GLY A 22 -18.22 -6.24 11.21
CA GLY A 22 -17.58 -6.33 12.51
C GLY A 22 -16.87 -7.66 12.78
N ASP A 23 -16.66 -8.50 11.77
CA ASP A 23 -16.08 -9.86 11.93
C ASP A 23 -14.65 -9.83 12.51
N LEU A 24 -13.94 -8.70 12.42
CA LEU A 24 -12.59 -8.52 12.99
C LEU A 24 -12.61 -7.90 14.39
N GLY A 25 -13.72 -7.35 14.84
CA GLY A 25 -13.76 -6.49 16.01
C GLY A 25 -13.02 -5.17 15.77
N GLU A 26 -12.37 -4.62 16.79
CA GLU A 26 -11.53 -3.43 16.65
C GLU A 26 -10.19 -3.79 15.96
N ILE A 27 -9.90 -3.16 14.81
CA ILE A 27 -8.60 -3.28 14.15
C ILE A 27 -7.64 -2.32 14.84
N TYR A 28 -6.58 -2.83 15.45
CA TYR A 28 -5.60 -2.04 16.19
C TYR A 28 -4.25 -1.90 15.47
N HIS A 29 -3.93 -2.84 14.58
CA HIS A 29 -2.70 -2.81 13.79
C HIS A 29 -2.93 -3.35 12.39
N ALA A 30 -2.19 -2.80 11.42
CA ALA A 30 -2.09 -3.37 10.08
C ALA A 30 -0.65 -3.37 9.57
N ARG A 31 -0.35 -4.33 8.72
CA ARG A 31 0.87 -4.39 7.92
C ARG A 31 0.49 -4.31 6.45
N ALA A 32 1.00 -3.32 5.75
CA ALA A 32 0.88 -3.16 4.31
C ALA A 32 2.26 -3.29 3.68
N PHE A 33 2.42 -4.12 2.67
CA PHE A 33 3.75 -4.32 2.08
C PHE A 33 3.68 -4.68 0.60
N TRP A 34 4.74 -4.27 -0.12
CA TRP A 34 5.04 -4.73 -1.47
C TRP A 34 6.55 -4.79 -1.64
N THR A 35 7.12 -5.99 -1.52
CA THR A 35 8.56 -6.20 -1.52
C THR A 35 8.96 -7.14 -2.65
N ARG A 36 9.77 -6.64 -3.57
CA ARG A 36 10.28 -7.39 -4.72
C ARG A 36 11.74 -7.77 -4.53
N ARG A 37 12.12 -8.93 -5.04
CA ARG A 37 13.53 -9.32 -5.16
C ARG A 37 14.24 -8.57 -6.28
N SER A 38 13.51 -8.30 -7.37
CA SER A 38 13.96 -7.53 -8.52
C SER A 38 12.75 -6.88 -9.18
N GLY A 39 12.84 -5.61 -9.49
CA GLY A 39 11.71 -4.86 -10.03
C GLY A 39 11.96 -3.37 -10.15
N ILE A 40 13.23 -2.94 -10.14
CA ILE A 40 13.59 -1.54 -10.40
C ILE A 40 13.19 -1.19 -11.84
N PRO A 41 12.34 -0.16 -12.04
CA PRO A 41 11.96 0.28 -13.38
C PRO A 41 13.15 0.92 -14.09
N ARG A 42 13.76 0.22 -14.99
CA ARG A 42 14.91 0.60 -15.85
C ARG A 42 15.70 1.83 -15.40
N THR A 43 16.92 1.61 -14.92
CA THR A 43 17.84 2.68 -14.49
C THR A 43 18.05 3.70 -15.61
N GLY A 44 18.03 5.00 -15.28
CA GLY A 44 18.09 6.08 -16.27
C GLY A 44 16.73 6.44 -16.91
N SER A 45 15.63 5.73 -16.58
CA SER A 45 14.28 6.16 -16.89
C SER A 45 13.87 7.32 -15.96
N TRP A 46 12.73 7.94 -16.23
CA TRP A 46 12.19 8.98 -15.36
C TRP A 46 11.84 8.47 -13.95
N PHE A 47 11.49 7.18 -13.80
CA PHE A 47 11.17 6.54 -12.52
C PHE A 47 12.31 6.62 -11.50
N THR A 48 13.56 6.53 -11.95
CA THR A 48 14.73 6.49 -11.08
C THR A 48 15.33 7.87 -10.78
N GLN A 49 14.64 8.94 -11.21
CA GLN A 49 15.04 10.32 -11.01
C GLN A 49 14.08 11.05 -10.09
N LYS A 50 14.54 11.43 -8.90
CA LYS A 50 13.71 12.10 -7.88
C LYS A 50 13.01 13.35 -8.39
N LYS A 51 13.69 14.16 -9.22
CA LYS A 51 13.11 15.37 -9.80
C LYS A 51 11.89 15.09 -10.68
N MET A 52 11.83 13.90 -11.32
CA MET A 52 10.76 13.53 -12.25
C MET A 52 9.68 12.70 -11.58
N ALA A 53 10.08 11.73 -10.74
CA ALA A 53 9.18 10.76 -10.11
C ALA A 53 8.71 11.18 -8.71
N GLY A 54 9.40 12.12 -8.06
CA GLY A 54 9.14 12.49 -6.66
C GLY A 54 9.78 11.56 -5.64
N GLY A 55 9.90 10.28 -5.94
CA GLY A 55 10.49 9.23 -5.11
C GLY A 55 10.59 7.92 -5.85
N GLY A 56 10.95 6.85 -5.17
CA GLY A 56 11.15 5.52 -5.71
C GLY A 56 10.02 4.54 -5.35
N CYS A 57 10.38 3.40 -4.75
CA CYS A 57 9.42 2.33 -4.45
C CYS A 57 8.28 2.76 -3.51
N THR A 58 8.49 3.77 -2.67
CA THR A 58 7.47 4.29 -1.75
C THR A 58 6.30 4.92 -2.49
N VAL A 59 6.57 5.79 -3.46
CA VAL A 59 5.53 6.46 -4.25
C VAL A 59 4.97 5.57 -5.36
N ASP A 60 5.75 4.59 -5.85
CA ASP A 60 5.31 3.66 -6.89
C ASP A 60 4.46 2.51 -6.32
N LEU A 61 4.98 1.77 -5.35
CA LEU A 61 4.33 0.59 -4.76
C LEU A 61 3.62 0.91 -3.45
N GLY A 62 4.25 1.73 -2.61
CA GLY A 62 3.75 2.06 -1.28
C GLY A 62 2.42 2.77 -1.31
N VAL A 63 2.21 3.68 -2.24
CA VAL A 63 0.95 4.39 -2.42
C VAL A 63 -0.24 3.46 -2.57
N HIS A 64 -0.09 2.37 -3.31
CA HIS A 64 -1.15 1.40 -3.56
C HIS A 64 -1.51 0.59 -2.32
N MET A 65 -0.49 0.09 -1.61
CA MET A 65 -0.71 -0.74 -0.42
C MET A 65 -1.20 0.10 0.76
N LEU A 66 -0.67 1.32 0.93
CA LEU A 66 -1.11 2.24 1.96
C LEU A 66 -2.57 2.65 1.74
N ASP A 67 -2.92 3.10 0.53
CA ASP A 67 -4.28 3.50 0.18
C ASP A 67 -5.30 2.38 0.44
N ALA A 68 -5.01 1.17 -0.03
CA ALA A 68 -5.90 0.02 0.18
C ALA A 68 -6.01 -0.36 1.67
N CYS A 69 -4.92 -0.28 2.43
CA CYS A 69 -4.90 -0.53 3.87
C CYS A 69 -5.77 0.47 4.63
N LEU A 70 -5.59 1.77 4.38
CA LEU A 70 -6.37 2.84 5.01
C LEU A 70 -7.86 2.73 4.65
N HIS A 71 -8.17 2.41 3.41
CA HIS A 71 -9.54 2.15 2.96
C HIS A 71 -10.19 0.99 3.71
N LEU A 72 -9.45 -0.09 3.96
CA LEU A 72 -9.96 -1.24 4.72
C LEU A 72 -10.13 -0.91 6.19
N MET A 73 -9.20 -0.16 6.79
CA MET A 73 -9.29 0.28 8.20
C MET A 73 -10.36 1.36 8.43
N ASP A 74 -10.85 1.97 7.36
CA ASP A 74 -11.76 3.13 7.39
C ASP A 74 -11.23 4.28 8.25
N ASP A 75 -9.90 4.49 8.22
CA ASP A 75 -9.23 5.48 9.05
C ASP A 75 -8.09 6.16 8.25
N PHE A 76 -8.20 7.48 8.07
CA PHE A 76 -7.23 8.33 7.38
C PHE A 76 -6.69 9.44 8.31
N GLU A 77 -6.79 9.24 9.64
CA GLU A 77 -6.36 10.23 10.61
C GLU A 77 -5.00 9.87 11.23
N VAL A 78 -3.98 9.77 10.36
CA VAL A 78 -2.58 9.59 10.78
C VAL A 78 -2.11 10.85 11.50
N ALA A 79 -1.50 10.67 12.67
CA ALA A 79 -0.94 11.76 13.48
C ALA A 79 0.57 11.91 13.28
N ARG A 80 1.29 10.79 13.16
CA ARG A 80 2.75 10.76 13.13
C ARG A 80 3.28 9.62 12.26
N VAL A 81 4.48 9.83 11.69
CA VAL A 81 5.18 8.85 10.86
C VAL A 81 6.65 8.77 11.29
N SER A 82 7.13 7.54 11.50
CA SER A 82 8.56 7.23 11.65
C SER A 82 8.99 6.35 10.49
N ALA A 83 10.04 6.72 9.76
CA ALA A 83 10.43 6.01 8.54
C ALA A 83 11.93 6.01 8.28
N GLN A 84 12.36 5.04 7.45
CA GLN A 84 13.69 4.97 6.86
C GLN A 84 13.58 4.58 5.39
N THR A 85 14.47 5.14 4.57
CA THR A 85 14.59 4.82 3.14
C THR A 85 16.02 4.44 2.81
N PHE A 86 16.18 3.54 1.84
CA PHE A 86 17.49 3.01 1.43
C PHE A 86 17.57 2.94 -0.08
N ALA A 87 18.77 3.22 -0.64
CA ALA A 87 19.11 3.01 -2.03
C ALA A 87 20.35 2.09 -2.08
N LYS A 88 20.12 0.79 -2.15
CA LYS A 88 21.21 -0.22 -2.01
C LYS A 88 21.45 -1.04 -3.26
N PHE A 89 20.45 -1.20 -4.11
CA PHE A 89 20.51 -1.99 -5.34
C PHE A 89 20.68 -1.10 -6.58
N GLY A 90 19.78 -0.13 -6.76
CA GLY A 90 19.74 0.73 -7.94
C GLY A 90 21.04 1.48 -8.22
N PRO A 91 21.70 2.14 -7.22
CA PRO A 91 22.99 2.80 -7.43
C PRO A 91 24.12 1.87 -7.88
N ARG A 92 23.96 0.56 -7.70
CA ARG A 92 24.91 -0.49 -8.11
C ARG A 92 24.54 -1.13 -9.45
N GLY A 93 23.47 -0.67 -10.11
CA GLY A 93 22.96 -1.29 -11.33
C GLY A 93 22.39 -2.69 -11.13
N LEU A 94 21.85 -3.00 -9.94
CA LEU A 94 21.28 -4.30 -9.59
C LEU A 94 19.78 -4.20 -9.39
N GLY A 95 19.05 -5.33 -9.54
CA GLY A 95 17.62 -5.41 -9.27
C GLY A 95 16.73 -4.81 -10.34
N GLU A 96 17.24 -4.54 -11.52
CA GLU A 96 16.49 -3.98 -12.63
C GLU A 96 15.51 -5.00 -13.24
N PHE A 97 14.38 -4.50 -13.71
CA PHE A 97 13.38 -5.26 -14.45
C PHE A 97 12.97 -4.53 -15.73
N GLU A 98 12.87 -5.25 -16.83
CA GLU A 98 12.51 -4.70 -18.14
C GLU A 98 11.00 -4.49 -18.29
N TRP A 99 10.41 -3.55 -17.56
CA TRP A 99 9.05 -3.15 -17.84
C TRP A 99 8.95 -1.63 -18.07
N GLY A 100 8.02 -1.25 -18.93
CA GLY A 100 7.86 0.12 -19.36
C GLY A 100 8.61 0.42 -20.67
N ARG A 101 8.06 1.37 -21.45
CA ARG A 101 8.60 1.84 -22.74
C ARG A 101 9.26 3.21 -22.63
N SER A 102 9.85 3.51 -21.48
CA SER A 102 10.49 4.80 -21.25
C SER A 102 11.82 4.89 -22.00
N GLU A 103 12.11 6.05 -22.53
CA GLU A 103 13.45 6.37 -23.01
C GLU A 103 14.44 6.27 -21.85
N ILE A 104 15.58 5.65 -22.11
CA ILE A 104 16.65 5.43 -21.14
C ILE A 104 17.80 6.35 -21.51
N ASP A 105 18.27 7.09 -20.52
CA ASP A 105 19.53 7.80 -20.59
C ASP A 105 20.48 7.24 -19.51
N PRO A 106 21.48 6.43 -19.89
CA PRO A 106 22.39 5.80 -18.94
C PRO A 106 23.26 6.82 -18.16
N LYS A 107 23.26 8.09 -18.57
CA LYS A 107 23.95 9.17 -17.86
C LYS A 107 23.10 9.77 -16.71
N LYS A 108 21.82 9.45 -16.64
CA LYS A 108 20.95 9.95 -15.58
C LYS A 108 21.16 9.16 -14.30
N PRO A 109 21.14 9.85 -13.15
CA PRO A 109 21.40 9.21 -11.87
C PRO A 109 20.24 8.31 -11.44
N PHE A 110 20.55 7.34 -10.58
CA PHE A 110 19.59 6.70 -9.69
C PHE A 110 19.64 7.46 -8.35
N ASP A 111 18.67 8.32 -8.07
CA ASP A 111 18.65 9.21 -6.89
C ASP A 111 17.37 9.10 -6.05
N VAL A 112 16.68 7.96 -6.17
CA VAL A 112 15.51 7.58 -5.38
C VAL A 112 15.80 6.36 -4.50
N GLU A 113 14.90 6.04 -3.59
CA GLU A 113 15.02 4.82 -2.78
C GLU A 113 14.53 3.58 -3.52
N ASP A 114 15.18 2.45 -3.26
CA ASP A 114 14.77 1.11 -3.71
C ASP A 114 14.16 0.25 -2.59
N TYR A 115 14.24 0.73 -1.33
CA TYR A 115 13.61 0.14 -0.16
C TYR A 115 13.15 1.21 0.81
N SER A 116 11.98 1.01 1.42
CA SER A 116 11.41 1.88 2.44
C SER A 116 10.65 1.09 3.50
N ILE A 117 10.75 1.55 4.75
CA ILE A 117 9.95 1.06 5.86
C ILE A 117 9.44 2.24 6.68
N ALA A 118 8.16 2.19 7.06
CA ALA A 118 7.51 3.23 7.85
C ALA A 118 6.55 2.65 8.90
N LEU A 119 6.45 3.32 10.04
CA LEU A 119 5.42 3.15 11.05
C LEU A 119 4.55 4.40 11.09
N LEU A 120 3.27 4.25 10.75
CA LEU A 120 2.27 5.29 10.84
C LEU A 120 1.47 5.10 12.14
N LYS A 121 1.32 6.17 12.92
CA LYS A 121 0.56 6.20 14.18
C LYS A 121 -0.67 7.09 13.99
N PHE A 122 -1.83 6.56 14.30
CA PHE A 122 -3.11 7.24 14.12
C PHE A 122 -3.54 8.00 15.38
N LYS A 123 -4.40 9.00 15.21
CA LYS A 123 -5.05 9.69 16.34
C LYS A 123 -5.89 8.74 17.19
N SER A 124 -6.46 7.71 16.57
CA SER A 124 -7.23 6.65 17.22
C SER A 124 -6.40 5.67 18.07
N GLY A 125 -5.07 5.76 18.03
CA GLY A 125 -4.15 4.80 18.66
C GLY A 125 -3.80 3.60 17.78
N LYS A 126 -4.45 3.41 16.65
CA LYS A 126 -4.10 2.38 15.67
C LYS A 126 -2.71 2.63 15.08
N THR A 127 -2.13 1.59 14.49
CA THR A 127 -0.85 1.69 13.79
C THR A 127 -0.87 0.95 12.46
N VAL A 128 -0.07 1.43 11.51
CA VAL A 128 0.21 0.73 10.25
C VAL A 128 1.72 0.65 10.04
N THR A 129 2.24 -0.53 9.73
CA THR A 129 3.56 -0.66 9.13
C THR A 129 3.44 -0.73 7.62
N LEU A 130 4.21 0.11 6.92
CA LEU A 130 4.35 0.07 5.47
C LEU A 130 5.76 -0.35 5.11
N GLU A 131 5.90 -1.36 4.27
CA GLU A 131 7.20 -1.85 3.79
C GLU A 131 7.16 -2.01 2.28
N THR A 132 8.11 -1.39 1.58
CA THR A 132 8.15 -1.45 0.12
C THR A 132 9.56 -1.63 -0.39
N SER A 133 9.74 -2.42 -1.43
CA SER A 133 10.99 -2.48 -2.16
C SER A 133 10.79 -2.79 -3.63
N TRP A 134 11.62 -2.17 -4.46
CA TRP A 134 11.79 -2.58 -5.85
C TRP A 134 12.77 -3.75 -5.96
N ALA A 135 13.77 -3.81 -5.06
CA ALA A 135 14.75 -4.87 -5.02
C ALA A 135 15.28 -5.10 -3.61
N ALA A 136 15.28 -6.35 -3.17
CA ALA A 136 15.79 -6.76 -1.87
C ALA A 136 16.20 -8.24 -1.86
N ASN A 137 17.19 -8.59 -1.04
CA ASN A 137 17.56 -9.98 -0.79
C ASN A 137 16.63 -10.58 0.26
N HIS A 138 15.50 -11.14 -0.18
CA HIS A 138 14.55 -11.87 0.69
C HIS A 138 14.23 -13.25 0.08
N PRO A 139 13.65 -14.19 0.85
CA PRO A 139 13.28 -15.51 0.35
C PRO A 139 12.41 -15.45 -0.91
N ASP A 140 12.59 -16.40 -1.83
CA ASP A 140 11.86 -16.48 -3.10
C ASP A 140 10.42 -16.99 -2.95
N ASP A 141 10.12 -17.68 -1.85
CA ASP A 141 8.79 -18.12 -1.45
C ASP A 141 8.02 -17.08 -0.61
N ALA A 142 8.63 -15.93 -0.32
CA ALA A 142 7.98 -14.87 0.42
C ALA A 142 6.81 -14.27 -0.39
N ARG A 143 5.73 -13.93 0.32
CA ARG A 143 4.61 -13.20 -0.28
C ARG A 143 5.07 -11.81 -0.72
N GLU A 144 5.02 -11.53 -2.03
CA GLU A 144 5.54 -10.30 -2.61
C GLU A 144 4.78 -9.06 -2.11
N TYR A 145 3.46 -9.13 -2.03
CA TYR A 145 2.63 -8.02 -1.57
C TYR A 145 1.43 -8.51 -0.76
N GLY A 146 0.92 -7.66 0.08
CA GLY A 146 -0.27 -7.96 0.89
C GLY A 146 -0.60 -6.91 1.92
N ILE A 147 -1.74 -7.14 2.56
CA ILE A 147 -2.21 -6.39 3.71
C ILE A 147 -2.64 -7.39 4.77
N ASP A 148 -2.10 -7.26 5.97
CA ASP A 148 -2.48 -8.04 7.13
C ASP A 148 -3.12 -7.10 8.16
N LEU A 149 -4.35 -7.39 8.58
CA LEU A 149 -5.09 -6.63 9.59
C LEU A 149 -5.19 -7.46 10.87
N LEU A 150 -4.85 -6.88 11.99
CA LEU A 150 -4.98 -7.49 13.31
C LEU A 150 -6.14 -6.85 14.05
N GLY A 151 -7.19 -7.62 14.30
CA GLY A 151 -8.36 -7.21 15.04
C GLY A 151 -8.50 -7.98 16.36
N THR A 152 -9.38 -7.49 17.24
CA THR A 152 -9.60 -8.07 18.58
C THR A 152 -10.39 -9.38 18.55
N VAL A 153 -11.13 -9.64 17.47
CA VAL A 153 -11.95 -10.87 17.27
C VAL A 153 -11.29 -11.80 16.24
N ALA A 154 -10.78 -11.23 15.16
CA ALA A 154 -10.11 -11.98 14.11
C ALA A 154 -9.05 -11.12 13.41
N GLY A 155 -8.07 -11.77 12.78
CA GLY A 155 -7.16 -11.17 11.83
C GLY A 155 -7.59 -11.45 10.40
N LEU A 156 -7.14 -10.62 9.46
CA LEU A 156 -7.41 -10.79 8.03
C LEU A 156 -6.12 -10.60 7.23
N SER A 157 -5.89 -11.45 6.25
CA SER A 157 -4.79 -11.31 5.29
C SER A 157 -5.38 -11.17 3.90
N LEU A 158 -4.79 -10.28 3.08
CA LEU A 158 -5.15 -10.11 1.68
C LEU A 158 -4.01 -10.55 0.77
N TYR A 159 -4.44 -11.09 -0.36
CA TYR A 159 -3.60 -11.60 -1.42
C TYR A 159 -2.77 -12.83 -1.00
N PRO A 160 -3.49 -13.97 -0.69
CA PRO A 160 -4.93 -14.20 -0.83
C PRO A 160 -5.76 -13.79 0.40
N ALA A 161 -7.08 -13.52 0.18
CA ALA A 161 -8.01 -13.12 1.25
C ALA A 161 -8.33 -14.28 2.19
N ARG A 162 -7.90 -14.19 3.45
CA ARG A 162 -8.11 -15.19 4.51
C ARG A 162 -8.39 -14.52 5.84
N LEU A 163 -9.30 -15.10 6.60
CA LEU A 163 -9.59 -14.71 7.97
C LEU A 163 -8.95 -15.70 8.94
N PHE A 164 -8.40 -15.21 10.04
CA PHE A 164 -7.76 -15.99 11.08
C PHE A 164 -8.39 -15.67 12.43
N ARG A 165 -8.80 -16.66 13.18
CA ARG A 165 -9.31 -16.47 14.53
C ARG A 165 -8.91 -17.60 15.45
N SER A 166 -8.86 -17.28 16.75
CA SER A 166 -8.71 -18.26 17.81
C SER A 166 -10.07 -18.77 18.22
N GLY A 167 -10.29 -20.07 18.18
CA GLY A 167 -11.49 -20.75 18.63
C GLY A 167 -11.19 -21.64 19.83
N ALA A 168 -12.23 -22.22 20.44
CA ALA A 168 -12.10 -23.14 21.58
C ALA A 168 -11.28 -24.39 21.25
N SER A 169 -11.25 -24.79 19.98
CA SER A 169 -10.51 -25.96 19.47
C SER A 169 -9.12 -25.61 18.88
N GLY A 170 -8.68 -24.34 18.95
CA GLY A 170 -7.42 -23.88 18.39
C GLY A 170 -7.58 -22.75 17.37
N TYR A 171 -6.63 -22.64 16.43
CA TYR A 171 -6.64 -21.61 15.41
C TYR A 171 -7.40 -22.04 14.16
N GLU A 172 -8.25 -21.18 13.64
CA GLU A 172 -8.98 -21.38 12.41
C GLU A 172 -8.48 -20.45 11.31
N THR A 173 -8.36 -21.00 10.09
CA THR A 173 -8.11 -20.21 8.87
C THR A 173 -9.28 -20.41 7.92
N ILE A 174 -9.95 -19.33 7.54
CA ILE A 174 -11.09 -19.33 6.66
C ILE A 174 -10.71 -18.60 5.36
N HIS A 175 -10.73 -19.33 4.24
CA HIS A 175 -10.56 -18.72 2.92
C HIS A 175 -11.81 -17.95 2.55
N LEU A 176 -11.67 -16.65 2.28
CA LEU A 176 -12.82 -15.81 1.98
C LEU A 176 -13.25 -16.02 0.53
N ALA A 177 -14.42 -16.62 0.36
CA ALA A 177 -15.08 -16.73 -0.94
C ALA A 177 -15.82 -15.43 -1.28
N ALA A 178 -16.13 -15.24 -2.56
CA ALA A 178 -16.97 -14.12 -2.99
C ALA A 178 -18.32 -14.15 -2.25
N PRO A 179 -18.73 -13.02 -1.63
CA PRO A 179 -20.03 -12.95 -0.98
C PRO A 179 -21.15 -13.03 -2.02
N LYS A 180 -22.36 -13.31 -1.56
CA LYS A 180 -23.58 -13.27 -2.41
C LYS A 180 -23.93 -11.84 -2.85
N ALA A 181 -23.46 -10.83 -2.11
CA ALA A 181 -23.67 -9.42 -2.47
C ALA A 181 -22.84 -9.04 -3.72
N PRO A 182 -23.40 -8.22 -4.61
CA PRO A 182 -22.67 -7.74 -5.76
C PRO A 182 -21.43 -6.96 -5.32
N LEU A 183 -20.33 -7.16 -6.03
CA LEU A 183 -19.13 -6.33 -5.90
C LEU A 183 -19.34 -5.02 -6.69
N ASN A 184 -18.58 -3.99 -6.32
CA ASN A 184 -18.58 -2.75 -7.08
C ASN A 184 -18.13 -2.99 -8.54
N GLU A 185 -18.53 -2.10 -9.42
CA GLU A 185 -18.05 -2.00 -10.79
C GLU A 185 -16.50 -1.98 -10.83
N ASP A 186 -15.92 -2.32 -11.97
CA ASP A 186 -14.50 -2.06 -12.17
C ASP A 186 -14.21 -0.54 -12.18
N ARG A 187 -12.95 -0.17 -12.02
CA ARG A 187 -12.56 1.25 -11.84
C ARG A 187 -12.98 2.16 -13.00
N ILE A 188 -13.00 1.65 -14.24
CA ILE A 188 -13.35 2.45 -15.43
C ILE A 188 -14.86 2.64 -15.48
N GLN A 189 -15.62 1.58 -15.35
CA GLN A 189 -17.09 1.65 -15.28
C GLN A 189 -17.53 2.54 -14.14
N HIS A 190 -16.92 2.40 -12.95
CA HIS A 190 -17.21 3.26 -11.81
C HIS A 190 -16.92 4.74 -12.09
N PHE A 191 -15.79 5.04 -12.75
CA PHE A 191 -15.47 6.43 -13.15
C PHE A 191 -16.53 6.99 -14.11
N VAL A 192 -16.93 6.21 -15.12
CA VAL A 192 -17.98 6.61 -16.06
C VAL A 192 -19.29 6.86 -15.33
N SER A 193 -19.70 5.97 -14.42
CA SER A 193 -20.91 6.16 -13.61
C SER A 193 -20.82 7.41 -12.69
N CYS A 194 -19.63 7.74 -12.16
CA CYS A 194 -19.45 8.98 -11.39
C CYS A 194 -19.70 10.22 -12.27
N VAL A 195 -19.26 10.19 -13.54
CA VAL A 195 -19.44 11.33 -14.46
C VAL A 195 -20.87 11.43 -14.98
N LEU A 196 -21.46 10.32 -15.41
CA LEU A 196 -22.78 10.31 -16.07
C LEU A 196 -23.94 10.32 -15.08
N ASP A 197 -23.83 9.56 -13.99
CA ASP A 197 -24.91 9.32 -13.04
C ASP A 197 -24.74 10.12 -11.75
N GLY A 198 -23.65 10.89 -11.59
CA GLY A 198 -23.35 11.64 -10.37
C GLY A 198 -23.04 10.76 -9.16
N LYS A 199 -22.61 9.51 -9.38
CA LYS A 199 -22.22 8.62 -8.27
C LYS A 199 -21.02 9.19 -7.50
N LYS A 200 -21.01 9.00 -6.19
CA LYS A 200 -19.88 9.38 -5.34
C LYS A 200 -18.68 8.49 -5.66
N PRO A 201 -17.48 9.07 -5.92
CA PRO A 201 -16.28 8.28 -6.17
C PRO A 201 -15.90 7.37 -5.00
N LEU A 202 -15.57 6.12 -5.27
CA LEU A 202 -15.01 5.19 -4.28
C LEU A 202 -13.62 5.63 -3.78
N VAL A 203 -12.92 6.39 -4.62
CA VAL A 203 -11.62 7.00 -4.31
C VAL A 203 -11.76 8.53 -4.37
N PRO A 204 -12.25 9.17 -3.30
CA PRO A 204 -12.36 10.62 -3.27
C PRO A 204 -10.99 11.28 -3.24
N VAL A 205 -10.89 12.48 -3.80
CA VAL A 205 -9.61 13.21 -3.89
C VAL A 205 -9.07 13.59 -2.52
N GLU A 206 -9.94 13.82 -1.55
CA GLU A 206 -9.59 14.18 -0.18
C GLU A 206 -8.81 13.06 0.53
N GLU A 207 -9.20 11.79 0.34
CA GLU A 207 -8.48 10.64 0.87
C GLU A 207 -7.13 10.46 0.16
N SER A 208 -7.10 10.63 -1.16
CA SER A 208 -5.86 10.55 -1.94
C SER A 208 -4.87 11.65 -1.56
N LEU A 209 -5.35 12.85 -1.25
CA LEU A 209 -4.52 13.94 -0.74
C LEU A 209 -3.93 13.61 0.64
N LYS A 210 -4.72 12.96 1.52
CA LYS A 210 -4.20 12.48 2.82
C LYS A 210 -3.09 11.44 2.60
N VAL A 211 -3.30 10.47 1.70
CA VAL A 211 -2.27 9.48 1.37
C VAL A 211 -0.99 10.16 0.88
N GLN A 212 -1.10 11.18 0.00
CA GLN A 212 0.07 11.94 -0.45
C GLN A 212 0.81 12.61 0.71
N LYS A 213 0.09 13.26 1.62
CA LYS A 213 0.70 13.86 2.83
C LYS A 213 1.44 12.82 3.69
N PHE A 214 0.94 11.60 3.77
CA PHE A 214 1.62 10.54 4.52
C PHE A 214 2.89 10.06 3.83
N LEU A 215 2.90 9.99 2.49
CA LEU A 215 4.12 9.70 1.71
C LEU A 215 5.17 10.81 1.90
N ASP A 216 4.75 12.07 1.86
CA ASP A 216 5.64 13.22 2.10
C ASP A 216 6.26 13.14 3.51
N ALA A 217 5.46 12.80 4.53
CA ALA A 217 5.92 12.61 5.91
C ALA A 217 6.88 11.42 6.06
N ILE A 218 6.75 10.35 5.25
CA ILE A 218 7.71 9.25 5.19
C ILE A 218 9.08 9.78 4.75
N TYR A 219 9.14 10.56 3.68
CA TYR A 219 10.39 11.15 3.20
C TYR A 219 10.98 12.17 4.19
N GLU A 220 10.14 13.01 4.79
CA GLU A 220 10.58 13.97 5.82
C GLU A 220 11.18 13.25 7.03
N SER A 221 10.52 12.20 7.53
CA SER A 221 11.01 11.39 8.64
C SER A 221 12.33 10.72 8.31
N ALA A 222 12.43 10.10 7.14
CA ALA A 222 13.65 9.43 6.69
C ALA A 222 14.84 10.41 6.53
N ALA A 223 14.57 11.61 6.01
CA ALA A 223 15.60 12.63 5.81
C ALA A 223 16.08 13.27 7.13
N SER A 224 15.16 13.48 8.08
CA SER A 224 15.48 14.11 9.36
C SER A 224 15.98 13.15 10.43
N GLY A 225 15.75 11.82 10.25
CA GLY A 225 15.98 10.80 11.27
C GLY A 225 15.06 10.92 12.49
N ARG A 226 13.95 11.65 12.37
CA ARG A 226 13.00 11.94 13.45
C ARG A 226 11.58 11.59 13.00
N GLU A 227 10.69 11.42 13.98
CA GLU A 227 9.27 11.28 13.73
C GLU A 227 8.70 12.58 13.13
N SER A 228 8.02 12.49 11.97
CA SER A 228 7.30 13.59 11.35
C SER A 228 5.85 13.64 11.87
N LYS A 229 5.31 14.86 12.06
CA LYS A 229 3.92 15.11 12.45
C LYS A 229 3.11 15.46 11.21
N ILE A 230 1.91 14.90 11.10
CA ILE A 230 0.97 15.28 10.05
C ILE A 230 0.21 16.55 10.50
N ALA A 231 0.30 17.58 9.66
CA ALA A 231 -0.41 18.84 9.86
C ALA A 231 -1.84 18.80 9.28
#